data_38857fa852e79af0c65d2ad338e5a6db
#
_entry.id   38857fa852e79af0c65d2ad338e5a6db
#
_cell.length_a   1.000
_cell.length_b   1.000
_cell.length_c   1.000
_cell.angle_alpha   90.00
_cell.angle_beta   90.00
_cell.angle_gamma   90.00
#
_symmetry.space_group_name_H-M   'P 1'
#
loop_
_entity.id
_entity.type
_entity.pdbx_description
1 polymer ?
#
loop_
_entity_poly.entity_id
_entity_poly.type
_entity_poly.pdbx_seq_one_letter_code
_entity_poly.pdbx_strand_id
1 'polypeptide(L)'
;MPNQPQLPSGRFKTDMPQIPGVSAQGVRPPPGFKLVRLLGFLAALVFSLVCVRWLMRPKAPEAAPLAPPPQIEVPAPATDANAALPQATESEPGIASVEEMAAPWASKDFLYRNRISGENVPAVLVRLPTASRSQSASYWAFSLNAPYGNCRLEYVTDLGKLRSDYGFRVAKHPMVGNPCSRTVFDPLKMMNIPGSVLWVRGAIVQGSDLRPPLGIEVEIHDKQILAARME
;
A
#
# COMPACT_ATOMS: atom_id res chain seq x y z
N MET A 1 2.51 -47.39 25.24
CA MET A 1 1.63 -46.18 25.32
C MET A 1 2.34 -45.18 26.18
N PRO A 2 2.84 -44.06 25.66
CA PRO A 2 3.54 -43.06 26.45
C PRO A 2 2.55 -42.10 27.12
N ASN A 3 2.83 -41.80 28.38
CA ASN A 3 2.08 -40.92 29.28
C ASN A 3 1.94 -39.48 28.72
N GLN A 4 0.70 -39.00 28.65
CA GLN A 4 0.41 -37.58 28.45
C GLN A 4 0.67 -36.79 29.74
N PRO A 5 1.36 -35.65 29.68
CA PRO A 5 1.51 -34.78 30.85
C PRO A 5 0.18 -34.06 31.15
N GLN A 6 -0.29 -34.22 32.39
CA GLN A 6 -1.46 -33.51 32.91
C GLN A 6 -1.10 -32.04 33.16
N LEU A 7 -1.85 -31.12 32.57
CA LEU A 7 -1.79 -29.69 32.87
C LEU A 7 -2.42 -29.39 34.24
N PRO A 8 -1.79 -28.59 35.11
CA PRO A 8 -2.37 -28.23 36.38
C PRO A 8 -3.53 -27.25 36.19
N SER A 9 -4.71 -27.62 36.71
CA SER A 9 -5.88 -26.74 36.78
C SER A 9 -5.71 -25.69 37.88
N GLY A 10 -5.02 -24.61 37.55
CA GLY A 10 -4.92 -23.44 38.41
C GLY A 10 -6.15 -22.56 38.29
N ARG A 11 -7.02 -22.58 39.29
CA ARG A 11 -8.05 -21.53 39.46
C ARG A 11 -7.35 -20.21 39.77
N PHE A 12 -7.35 -19.31 38.81
CA PHE A 12 -6.97 -17.91 39.06
C PHE A 12 -8.06 -17.26 39.94
N LYS A 13 -7.77 -17.07 41.23
CA LYS A 13 -8.52 -16.14 42.07
C LYS A 13 -8.07 -14.73 41.67
N THR A 14 -8.97 -14.00 41.04
CA THR A 14 -8.81 -12.57 40.77
C THR A 14 -9.15 -11.82 42.05
N ASP A 15 -8.23 -11.68 42.98
CA ASP A 15 -8.34 -10.70 44.06
C ASP A 15 -8.09 -9.30 43.47
N MET A 16 -9.18 -8.59 43.17
CA MET A 16 -9.09 -7.16 42.86
C MET A 16 -8.74 -6.41 44.14
N PRO A 17 -7.70 -5.56 44.17
CA PRO A 17 -7.41 -4.72 45.31
C PRO A 17 -8.57 -3.75 45.52
N GLN A 18 -9.24 -3.83 46.69
CA GLN A 18 -10.20 -2.84 47.13
C GLN A 18 -9.46 -1.54 47.45
N ILE A 19 -9.80 -0.46 46.76
CA ILE A 19 -9.32 0.88 47.05
C ILE A 19 -10.11 1.40 48.27
N PRO A 20 -9.50 1.62 49.42
CA PRO A 20 -10.22 2.16 50.56
C PRO A 20 -10.43 3.65 50.36
N GLY A 21 -11.69 4.10 50.50
CA GLY A 21 -12.01 5.51 50.77
C GLY A 21 -12.68 6.31 49.68
N VAL A 22 -13.67 5.76 48.96
CA VAL A 22 -14.60 6.61 48.21
C VAL A 22 -15.98 6.53 48.88
N SER A 23 -16.18 7.39 49.85
CA SER A 23 -17.52 7.68 50.37
C SER A 23 -18.34 8.38 49.28
N ALA A 24 -19.50 7.82 48.97
CA ALA A 24 -20.46 8.43 48.04
C ALA A 24 -20.98 9.74 48.63
N GLN A 25 -20.22 10.84 48.48
CA GLN A 25 -20.75 12.17 48.73
C GLN A 25 -21.63 12.58 47.56
N GLY A 26 -22.89 12.86 47.86
CA GLY A 26 -23.89 13.29 46.91
C GLY A 26 -23.40 14.47 46.05
N VAL A 27 -23.25 14.20 44.76
CA VAL A 27 -22.89 15.21 43.77
C VAL A 27 -24.07 16.19 43.66
N ARG A 28 -23.93 17.39 44.24
CA ARG A 28 -24.82 18.50 43.93
C ARG A 28 -24.67 18.87 42.47
N PRO A 29 -25.76 19.00 41.70
CA PRO A 29 -25.64 19.42 40.30
C PRO A 29 -25.02 20.82 40.23
N PRO A 30 -24.05 21.05 39.33
CA PRO A 30 -23.40 22.35 39.19
C PRO A 30 -24.38 23.39 38.67
N PRO A 31 -24.24 24.69 39.07
CA PRO A 31 -25.18 25.77 38.75
C PRO A 31 -25.15 26.23 37.27
N GLY A 32 -24.80 25.36 36.35
CA GLY A 32 -24.70 25.62 34.90
C GLY A 32 -25.86 25.13 34.03
N PHE A 33 -26.90 24.50 34.64
CA PHE A 33 -27.95 23.82 33.86
C PHE A 33 -28.80 24.74 32.96
N LYS A 34 -28.85 26.04 33.25
CA LYS A 34 -29.57 27.04 32.43
C LYS A 34 -28.80 27.41 31.15
N LEU A 35 -27.47 27.45 31.24
CA LEU A 35 -26.60 27.80 30.10
C LEU A 35 -26.58 26.69 29.04
N VAL A 36 -26.56 25.43 29.46
CA VAL A 36 -26.57 24.26 28.57
C VAL A 36 -27.90 24.17 27.80
N ARG A 37 -29.03 24.49 28.43
CA ARG A 37 -30.34 24.55 27.76
C ARG A 37 -30.37 25.66 26.69
N LEU A 38 -29.81 26.84 27.00
CA LEU A 38 -29.77 27.97 26.07
C LEU A 38 -28.91 27.64 24.84
N LEU A 39 -27.75 27.02 25.04
CA LEU A 39 -26.88 26.55 23.94
C LEU A 39 -27.55 25.47 23.08
N GLY A 40 -28.29 24.54 23.69
CA GLY A 40 -29.05 23.54 22.97
C GLY A 40 -30.15 24.13 22.05
N PHE A 41 -30.90 25.16 22.57
CA PHE A 41 -31.87 25.87 21.75
C PHE A 41 -31.25 26.64 20.59
N LEU A 42 -30.11 27.30 20.80
CA LEU A 42 -29.38 28.01 19.74
C LEU A 42 -28.90 27.05 18.66
N ALA A 43 -28.33 25.89 19.01
CA ALA A 43 -27.89 24.87 18.09
C ALA A 43 -29.04 24.30 17.24
N ALA A 44 -30.20 24.04 17.85
CA ALA A 44 -31.41 23.57 17.18
C ALA A 44 -31.95 24.62 16.19
N LEU A 45 -31.90 25.91 16.52
CA LEU A 45 -32.35 26.99 15.67
C LEU A 45 -31.45 27.16 14.44
N VAL A 46 -30.13 27.10 14.62
CA VAL A 46 -29.16 27.14 13.52
C VAL A 46 -29.34 25.93 12.59
N PHE A 47 -29.53 24.74 13.15
CA PHE A 47 -29.78 23.53 12.37
C PHE A 47 -31.06 23.61 11.54
N SER A 48 -32.16 24.13 12.13
CA SER A 48 -33.41 24.37 11.42
C SER A 48 -33.24 25.36 10.25
N LEU A 49 -32.52 26.47 10.46
CA LEU A 49 -32.27 27.45 9.41
C LEU A 49 -31.43 26.85 8.24
N VAL A 50 -30.46 25.99 8.54
CA VAL A 50 -29.67 25.31 7.52
C VAL A 50 -30.52 24.33 6.74
N CYS A 51 -31.39 23.56 7.40
CA CYS A 51 -32.31 22.64 6.73
C CYS A 51 -33.32 23.37 5.82
N VAL A 52 -33.89 24.48 6.29
CA VAL A 52 -34.80 25.31 5.46
C VAL A 52 -34.09 25.89 4.25
N ARG A 53 -32.86 26.37 4.42
CA ARG A 53 -32.06 26.90 3.30
C ARG A 53 -31.68 25.79 2.31
N TRP A 54 -31.52 24.55 2.75
CA TRP A 54 -31.25 23.39 1.90
C TRP A 54 -32.48 22.97 1.11
N LEU A 55 -33.66 23.00 1.74
CA LEU A 55 -34.95 22.71 1.08
C LEU A 55 -35.39 23.80 0.10
N MET A 56 -35.00 25.07 0.33
CA MET A 56 -35.30 26.19 -0.55
C MET A 56 -34.25 26.42 -1.64
N ARG A 57 -33.29 25.51 -1.84
CA ARG A 57 -32.40 25.62 -2.99
C ARG A 57 -33.24 25.56 -4.26
N PRO A 58 -33.21 26.60 -5.12
CA PRO A 58 -33.93 26.57 -6.38
C PRO A 58 -33.43 25.36 -7.15
N LYS A 59 -34.37 24.51 -7.59
CA LYS A 59 -34.10 23.38 -8.45
C LYS A 59 -33.32 23.93 -9.66
N ALA A 60 -32.12 23.40 -9.89
CA ALA A 60 -31.32 23.81 -11.03
C ALA A 60 -32.22 23.76 -12.29
N PRO A 61 -32.18 24.76 -13.17
CA PRO A 61 -32.95 24.74 -14.40
C PRO A 61 -32.61 23.43 -15.13
N GLU A 62 -33.67 22.70 -15.50
CA GLU A 62 -33.58 21.48 -16.28
C GLU A 62 -32.79 21.81 -17.55
N ALA A 63 -31.60 21.23 -17.66
CA ALA A 63 -30.71 21.47 -18.79
C ALA A 63 -31.43 21.10 -20.06
N ALA A 64 -31.50 22.03 -20.99
CA ALA A 64 -32.01 21.80 -22.35
C ALA A 64 -31.34 20.54 -22.91
N PRO A 65 -32.08 19.73 -23.77
CA PRO A 65 -31.50 18.54 -24.36
C PRO A 65 -30.17 18.91 -25.04
N LEU A 66 -29.08 18.39 -24.50
CA LEU A 66 -27.77 18.56 -25.09
C LEU A 66 -27.77 17.97 -26.47
N ALA A 67 -27.36 18.74 -27.46
CA ALA A 67 -27.06 18.21 -28.79
C ALA A 67 -26.19 16.95 -28.63
N PRO A 68 -26.40 15.92 -29.49
CA PRO A 68 -25.63 14.69 -29.41
C PRO A 68 -24.12 15.08 -29.34
N PRO A 69 -23.38 14.52 -28.39
CA PRO A 69 -21.98 14.82 -28.27
C PRO A 69 -21.30 14.55 -29.61
N PRO A 70 -20.36 15.41 -30.06
CA PRO A 70 -19.55 15.09 -31.20
C PRO A 70 -19.01 13.68 -30.99
N GLN A 71 -19.16 12.82 -32.00
CA GLN A 71 -18.58 11.48 -31.97
C GLN A 71 -17.07 11.70 -31.77
N ILE A 72 -16.62 11.50 -30.53
CA ILE A 72 -15.20 11.41 -30.25
C ILE A 72 -14.75 10.19 -31.03
N GLU A 73 -14.01 10.40 -32.12
CA GLU A 73 -13.23 9.32 -32.73
C GLU A 73 -12.49 8.66 -31.58
N VAL A 74 -12.92 7.43 -31.24
CA VAL A 74 -12.22 6.62 -30.24
C VAL A 74 -10.80 6.49 -30.78
N PRO A 75 -9.78 7.06 -30.10
CA PRO A 75 -8.40 6.89 -30.53
C PRO A 75 -8.19 5.39 -30.69
N ALA A 76 -7.57 4.99 -31.79
CA ALA A 76 -7.19 3.59 -32.01
C ALA A 76 -6.61 3.05 -30.69
N PRO A 77 -7.02 1.82 -30.27
CA PRO A 77 -6.64 1.28 -28.97
C PRO A 77 -5.14 1.53 -28.78
N ALA A 78 -4.81 2.29 -27.73
CA ALA A 78 -3.42 2.56 -27.39
C ALA A 78 -2.74 1.20 -27.37
N THR A 79 -1.78 1.01 -28.25
CA THR A 79 -0.97 -0.22 -28.34
C THR A 79 -0.52 -0.47 -26.90
N ASP A 80 -1.00 -1.56 -26.30
CA ASP A 80 -0.73 -1.85 -24.89
C ASP A 80 0.77 -1.77 -24.68
N ALA A 81 1.25 -0.76 -23.98
CA ALA A 81 2.67 -0.58 -23.70
C ALA A 81 3.29 -1.82 -23.04
N ASN A 82 2.45 -2.69 -22.52
CA ASN A 82 2.80 -3.98 -21.93
C ASN A 82 2.94 -5.12 -22.98
N ALA A 83 2.41 -4.96 -24.20
CA ALA A 83 2.40 -6.04 -25.20
C ALA A 83 3.81 -6.44 -25.67
N ALA A 84 4.81 -5.56 -25.52
CA ALA A 84 6.20 -5.80 -25.89
C ALA A 84 7.07 -6.31 -24.72
N LEU A 85 6.52 -6.43 -23.51
CA LEU A 85 7.28 -6.84 -22.34
C LEU A 85 7.48 -8.37 -22.31
N PRO A 86 8.65 -8.87 -21.91
CA PRO A 86 8.87 -10.29 -21.72
C PRO A 86 7.88 -10.81 -20.66
N GLN A 87 7.24 -11.93 -20.96
CA GLN A 87 6.25 -12.55 -20.08
C GLN A 87 6.85 -13.75 -19.38
N ALA A 88 6.96 -13.71 -18.05
CA ALA A 88 7.31 -14.86 -17.24
C ALA A 88 6.08 -15.75 -17.07
N THR A 89 6.06 -16.89 -17.75
CA THR A 89 5.03 -17.93 -17.64
C THR A 89 5.58 -19.14 -16.89
N GLU A 90 4.73 -20.08 -16.59
CA GLU A 90 5.13 -21.33 -15.92
C GLU A 90 6.08 -22.18 -16.78
N SER A 91 5.92 -22.14 -18.12
CA SER A 91 6.77 -22.84 -19.08
C SER A 91 8.04 -22.06 -19.45
N GLU A 92 7.99 -20.72 -19.38
CA GLU A 92 9.09 -19.82 -19.69
C GLU A 92 9.22 -18.74 -18.62
N PRO A 93 9.74 -19.08 -17.43
CA PRO A 93 9.84 -18.14 -16.32
C PRO A 93 11.01 -17.16 -16.45
N GLY A 94 11.82 -17.28 -17.52
CA GLY A 94 12.99 -16.43 -17.78
C GLY A 94 12.60 -14.99 -18.07
N ILE A 95 13.13 -14.06 -17.28
CA ILE A 95 12.85 -12.62 -17.41
C ILE A 95 14.06 -11.83 -17.94
N ALA A 96 15.26 -12.27 -17.60
CA ALA A 96 16.50 -11.62 -18.02
C ALA A 96 17.70 -12.58 -17.95
N SER A 97 18.83 -12.23 -18.56
CA SER A 97 20.10 -12.88 -18.27
C SER A 97 20.90 -12.13 -17.19
N VAL A 98 21.77 -12.85 -16.51
CA VAL A 98 22.70 -12.27 -15.50
C VAL A 98 23.62 -11.22 -16.17
N GLU A 99 23.99 -11.45 -17.43
CA GLU A 99 24.84 -10.53 -18.19
C GLU A 99 24.10 -9.23 -18.55
N GLU A 100 22.84 -9.33 -18.95
CA GLU A 100 21.97 -8.16 -19.19
C GLU A 100 21.80 -7.30 -17.94
N MET A 101 21.72 -7.94 -16.78
CA MET A 101 21.52 -7.30 -15.48
C MET A 101 22.84 -7.13 -14.69
N ALA A 102 24.00 -7.04 -15.35
CA ALA A 102 25.29 -6.97 -14.68
C ALA A 102 25.52 -5.66 -13.91
N ALA A 103 25.03 -4.54 -14.44
CA ALA A 103 25.23 -3.23 -13.84
C ALA A 103 24.41 -3.04 -12.56
N PRO A 104 24.96 -2.48 -11.48
CA PRO A 104 24.17 -2.09 -10.32
C PRO A 104 23.05 -1.13 -10.71
N TRP A 105 21.86 -1.36 -10.15
CA TRP A 105 20.66 -0.59 -10.43
C TRP A 105 20.08 -0.76 -11.85
N ALA A 106 20.64 -1.65 -12.67
CA ALA A 106 19.97 -2.07 -13.89
C ALA A 106 18.57 -2.58 -13.55
N SER A 107 17.61 -2.26 -14.42
CA SER A 107 16.23 -2.69 -14.24
C SER A 107 15.65 -3.18 -15.54
N LYS A 108 14.72 -4.11 -15.46
CA LYS A 108 13.98 -4.65 -16.60
C LYS A 108 12.52 -4.86 -16.22
N ASP A 109 11.63 -4.27 -16.97
CA ASP A 109 10.19 -4.47 -16.83
C ASP A 109 9.79 -5.80 -17.47
N PHE A 110 8.84 -6.50 -16.85
CA PHE A 110 8.29 -7.75 -17.35
C PHE A 110 6.84 -7.93 -16.89
N LEU A 111 6.15 -8.89 -17.49
CA LEU A 111 4.83 -9.33 -17.04
C LEU A 111 4.97 -10.64 -16.27
N TYR A 112 4.54 -10.64 -15.02
CA TYR A 112 4.44 -11.85 -14.21
C TYR A 112 3.02 -12.41 -14.32
N ARG A 113 2.89 -13.66 -14.75
CA ARG A 113 1.61 -14.34 -14.74
C ARG A 113 1.33 -14.94 -13.36
N ASN A 114 0.37 -14.36 -12.66
CA ASN A 114 -0.04 -14.88 -11.36
C ASN A 114 -0.68 -16.27 -11.54
N ARG A 115 -0.11 -17.29 -10.89
CA ARG A 115 -0.57 -18.69 -11.02
C ARG A 115 -1.97 -18.92 -10.45
N ILE A 116 -2.39 -18.10 -9.48
CA ILE A 116 -3.68 -18.24 -8.81
C ILE A 116 -4.79 -17.55 -9.59
N SER A 117 -4.59 -16.27 -9.95
CA SER A 117 -5.61 -15.50 -10.66
C SER A 117 -5.55 -15.65 -12.19
N GLY A 118 -4.42 -16.11 -12.72
CA GLY A 118 -4.15 -16.15 -14.16
C GLY A 118 -3.90 -14.78 -14.78
N GLU A 119 -3.88 -13.71 -14.00
CA GLU A 119 -3.68 -12.34 -14.44
C GLU A 119 -2.22 -12.03 -14.72
N ASN A 120 -1.99 -11.20 -15.73
CA ASN A 120 -0.67 -10.64 -16.00
C ASN A 120 -0.44 -9.40 -15.13
N VAL A 121 0.52 -9.49 -14.21
CA VAL A 121 0.89 -8.43 -13.29
C VAL A 121 2.14 -7.73 -13.81
N PRO A 122 2.09 -6.42 -14.10
CA PRO A 122 3.29 -5.67 -14.44
C PRO A 122 4.26 -5.67 -13.27
N ALA A 123 5.52 -5.96 -13.55
CA ALA A 123 6.56 -6.13 -12.56
C ALA A 123 7.89 -5.57 -13.07
N VAL A 124 8.82 -5.33 -12.17
CA VAL A 124 10.17 -4.91 -12.49
C VAL A 124 11.18 -5.75 -11.73
N LEU A 125 12.24 -6.13 -12.43
CA LEU A 125 13.45 -6.75 -11.88
C LEU A 125 14.51 -5.67 -11.70
N VAL A 126 15.15 -5.60 -10.55
CA VAL A 126 16.22 -4.64 -10.24
C VAL A 126 17.47 -5.37 -9.77
N ARG A 127 18.62 -4.99 -10.31
CA ARG A 127 19.93 -5.42 -9.81
C ARG A 127 20.34 -4.56 -8.63
N LEU A 128 20.52 -5.15 -7.47
CA LEU A 128 20.98 -4.45 -6.28
C LEU A 128 22.52 -4.37 -6.24
N PRO A 129 23.10 -3.30 -5.67
CA PRO A 129 24.56 -3.13 -5.59
C PRO A 129 25.20 -4.03 -4.53
N THR A 130 24.43 -4.82 -3.81
CA THR A 130 24.91 -5.66 -2.71
C THR A 130 25.60 -6.90 -3.23
N ALA A 131 26.84 -7.14 -2.79
CA ALA A 131 27.50 -8.42 -2.92
C ALA A 131 26.88 -9.39 -1.89
N SER A 132 25.91 -10.19 -2.32
CA SER A 132 25.34 -11.23 -1.46
C SER A 132 26.04 -12.58 -1.68
N ARG A 133 26.02 -13.43 -0.64
CA ARG A 133 26.50 -14.81 -0.77
C ARG A 133 25.67 -15.64 -1.76
N SER A 134 24.39 -15.31 -1.90
CA SER A 134 23.52 -15.88 -2.91
C SER A 134 23.40 -14.91 -4.08
N GLN A 135 23.60 -15.40 -5.30
CA GLN A 135 23.46 -14.62 -6.53
C GLN A 135 22.04 -14.06 -6.68
N SER A 136 21.03 -14.84 -6.36
CA SER A 136 19.61 -14.44 -6.41
C SER A 136 19.29 -13.28 -5.45
N ALA A 137 19.91 -13.24 -4.26
CA ALA A 137 19.72 -12.15 -3.31
C ALA A 137 20.25 -10.79 -3.78
N SER A 138 21.03 -10.78 -4.87
CA SER A 138 21.48 -9.55 -5.53
C SER A 138 20.44 -8.97 -6.49
N TYR A 139 19.30 -9.60 -6.64
CA TYR A 139 18.18 -9.13 -7.44
C TYR A 139 16.96 -8.94 -6.57
N TRP A 140 16.12 -8.03 -6.98
CA TRP A 140 14.82 -7.80 -6.38
C TRP A 140 13.79 -7.62 -7.49
N ALA A 141 12.85 -8.53 -7.58
CA ALA A 141 11.70 -8.39 -8.45
C ALA A 141 10.46 -8.07 -7.61
N PHE A 142 9.61 -7.19 -8.12
CA PHE A 142 8.40 -6.79 -7.42
C PHE A 142 7.31 -6.35 -8.38
N SER A 143 6.06 -6.47 -7.93
CA SER A 143 4.88 -5.99 -8.64
C SER A 143 4.88 -4.47 -8.72
N LEU A 144 4.56 -3.93 -9.89
CA LEU A 144 4.27 -2.51 -10.07
C LEU A 144 2.84 -2.13 -9.68
N ASN A 145 1.98 -3.08 -9.34
CA ASN A 145 0.70 -2.77 -8.72
C ASN A 145 0.90 -2.54 -7.23
N ALA A 146 0.39 -1.43 -6.70
CA ALA A 146 0.40 -1.18 -5.27
C ALA A 146 -0.38 -2.30 -4.54
N PRO A 147 0.09 -2.74 -3.36
CA PRO A 147 -0.57 -3.81 -2.60
C PRO A 147 -2.02 -3.49 -2.24
N TYR A 148 -2.34 -2.20 -2.14
CA TYR A 148 -3.68 -1.70 -1.83
C TYR A 148 -4.06 -0.59 -2.79
N GLY A 149 -5.31 -0.64 -3.28
CA GLY A 149 -5.79 0.32 -4.27
C GLY A 149 -5.32 0.01 -5.70
N ASN A 150 -5.57 0.94 -6.62
CA ASN A 150 -5.32 0.78 -8.06
C ASN A 150 -4.13 1.63 -8.54
N CYS A 151 -3.21 1.98 -7.64
CA CYS A 151 -2.07 2.79 -8.01
C CYS A 151 -0.97 1.95 -8.65
N ARG A 152 -0.33 2.47 -9.68
CA ARG A 152 0.87 1.88 -10.26
C ARG A 152 2.10 2.47 -9.60
N LEU A 153 2.96 1.61 -9.08
CA LEU A 153 4.26 1.97 -8.53
C LEU A 153 5.24 2.30 -9.65
N GLU A 154 6.24 3.09 -9.31
CA GLU A 154 7.31 3.49 -10.22
C GLU A 154 8.67 3.13 -9.64
N TYR A 155 9.55 2.53 -10.45
CA TYR A 155 10.96 2.45 -10.13
C TYR A 155 11.65 3.74 -10.58
N VAL A 156 12.05 4.58 -9.63
CA VAL A 156 12.55 5.93 -9.88
C VAL A 156 14.08 5.95 -9.79
N THR A 157 14.74 6.07 -10.93
CA THR A 157 16.19 6.20 -11.03
C THR A 157 16.67 7.64 -10.98
N ASP A 158 15.82 8.59 -11.36
CA ASP A 158 16.10 10.02 -11.28
C ASP A 158 15.85 10.55 -9.86
N LEU A 159 16.93 10.91 -9.17
CA LEU A 159 16.87 11.49 -7.83
C LEU A 159 16.23 12.90 -7.82
N GLY A 160 16.23 13.60 -8.95
CA GLY A 160 15.50 14.87 -9.13
C GLY A 160 13.99 14.63 -9.02
N LYS A 161 13.47 13.60 -9.72
CA LYS A 161 12.07 13.21 -9.65
C LYS A 161 11.65 12.82 -8.23
N LEU A 162 12.51 12.14 -7.47
CA LEU A 162 12.21 11.83 -6.06
C LEU A 162 12.03 13.10 -5.20
N ARG A 163 12.74 14.17 -5.52
CA ARG A 163 12.61 15.45 -4.82
C ARG A 163 11.37 16.23 -5.22
N SER A 164 11.11 16.33 -6.53
CA SER A 164 9.98 17.11 -7.06
C SER A 164 8.64 16.45 -6.78
N ASP A 165 8.48 15.19 -7.13
CA ASP A 165 7.18 14.53 -7.16
C ASP A 165 6.82 13.90 -5.81
N TYR A 166 7.83 13.39 -5.10
CA TYR A 166 7.65 12.72 -3.81
C TYR A 166 8.05 13.57 -2.60
N GLY A 167 8.79 14.67 -2.80
CA GLY A 167 9.34 15.46 -1.71
C GLY A 167 10.47 14.78 -0.93
N PHE A 168 11.02 13.68 -1.46
CA PHE A 168 12.05 12.88 -0.80
C PHE A 168 13.45 13.36 -1.17
N ARG A 169 14.12 14.06 -0.25
CA ARG A 169 15.39 14.80 -0.52
C ARG A 169 16.66 14.04 -0.17
N VAL A 170 16.56 12.96 0.60
CA VAL A 170 17.73 12.26 1.15
C VAL A 170 18.13 11.00 0.35
N ALA A 171 17.51 10.77 -0.81
CA ALA A 171 17.84 9.65 -1.67
C ALA A 171 19.29 9.72 -2.15
N LYS A 172 19.99 8.58 -2.06
CA LYS A 172 21.37 8.40 -2.56
C LYS A 172 21.45 7.36 -3.68
N HIS A 173 20.36 6.69 -3.97
CA HIS A 173 20.22 5.62 -4.96
C HIS A 173 18.78 5.55 -5.45
N PRO A 174 18.51 4.82 -6.53
CA PRO A 174 17.16 4.58 -7.02
C PRO A 174 16.22 4.04 -5.94
N MET A 175 14.97 4.47 -5.99
CA MET A 175 13.92 4.12 -5.04
C MET A 175 12.68 3.62 -5.78
N VAL A 176 11.74 3.04 -5.05
CA VAL A 176 10.40 2.78 -5.56
C VAL A 176 9.45 3.81 -4.99
N GLY A 177 8.58 4.37 -5.83
CA GLY A 177 7.62 5.38 -5.45
C GLY A 177 6.19 4.93 -5.70
N ASN A 178 5.27 5.30 -4.79
CA ASN A 178 3.85 5.26 -5.02
C ASN A 178 3.35 6.69 -5.29
N PRO A 179 3.04 7.06 -6.54
CA PRO A 179 2.67 8.44 -6.87
C PRO A 179 1.34 8.87 -6.23
N CYS A 180 0.44 7.93 -5.93
CA CYS A 180 -0.86 8.24 -5.34
C CYS A 180 -0.75 8.66 -3.87
N SER A 181 0.09 7.98 -3.09
CA SER A 181 0.30 8.25 -1.66
C SER A 181 1.57 9.06 -1.37
N ARG A 182 2.41 9.30 -2.38
CA ARG A 182 3.76 9.85 -2.26
C ARG A 182 4.64 9.04 -1.30
N THR A 183 4.38 7.76 -1.19
CA THR A 183 5.19 6.84 -0.40
C THR A 183 6.45 6.48 -1.17
N VAL A 184 7.58 6.41 -0.47
CA VAL A 184 8.87 6.01 -1.00
C VAL A 184 9.37 4.78 -0.26
N PHE A 185 9.81 3.79 -1.04
CA PHE A 185 10.30 2.50 -0.55
C PHE A 185 11.79 2.37 -0.89
N ASP A 186 12.59 1.95 0.08
CA ASP A 186 14.03 1.76 -0.07
C ASP A 186 14.35 0.30 -0.46
N PRO A 187 14.84 0.03 -1.68
CA PRO A 187 15.14 -1.33 -2.14
C PRO A 187 16.26 -2.03 -1.37
N LEU A 188 17.09 -1.30 -0.63
CA LEU A 188 18.16 -1.88 0.17
C LEU A 188 17.73 -2.27 1.57
N LYS A 189 16.58 -1.79 2.04
CA LYS A 189 16.10 -2.02 3.39
C LYS A 189 15.02 -3.08 3.45
N MET A 190 15.04 -3.81 4.53
CA MET A 190 14.00 -4.76 4.89
C MET A 190 13.10 -4.16 5.97
N MET A 191 11.82 -4.52 5.97
CA MET A 191 10.94 -4.23 7.10
C MET A 191 10.09 -5.45 7.44
N ASN A 192 9.65 -5.52 8.67
CA ASN A 192 8.67 -6.50 9.11
C ASN A 192 7.26 -6.02 8.73
N ILE A 193 6.43 -6.92 8.21
CA ILE A 193 5.02 -6.62 7.97
C ILE A 193 4.31 -6.62 9.33
N PRO A 194 3.57 -5.54 9.69
CA PRO A 194 2.84 -5.48 10.95
C PRO A 194 1.91 -6.68 11.13
N GLY A 195 2.00 -7.33 12.29
CA GLY A 195 1.22 -8.53 12.59
C GLY A 195 1.74 -9.83 11.97
N SER A 196 2.91 -9.82 11.34
CA SER A 196 3.55 -10.99 10.72
C SER A 196 4.99 -11.15 11.22
N VAL A 197 5.53 -12.36 11.08
CA VAL A 197 6.96 -12.64 11.30
C VAL A 197 7.80 -12.45 10.03
N LEU A 198 7.16 -12.10 8.92
CA LEU A 198 7.79 -11.98 7.62
C LEU A 198 8.57 -10.66 7.50
N TRP A 199 9.79 -10.77 7.01
CA TRP A 199 10.62 -9.64 6.61
C TRP A 199 10.63 -9.54 5.10
N VAL A 200 10.22 -8.37 4.58
CA VAL A 200 10.12 -8.11 3.15
C VAL A 200 11.01 -6.95 2.76
N ARG A 201 11.47 -6.95 1.51
CA ARG A 201 12.31 -5.90 0.96
C ARG A 201 11.48 -4.71 0.51
N GLY A 202 12.10 -3.53 0.50
CA GLY A 202 11.43 -2.30 0.11
C GLY A 202 10.83 -1.57 1.31
N ALA A 203 11.61 -1.41 2.40
CA ALA A 203 11.10 -0.72 3.58
C ALA A 203 10.58 0.67 3.25
N ILE A 204 9.44 1.03 3.83
CA ILE A 204 8.87 2.37 3.74
C ILE A 204 9.81 3.35 4.44
N VAL A 205 10.31 4.34 3.72
CA VAL A 205 11.19 5.40 4.25
C VAL A 205 10.50 6.76 4.30
N GLN A 206 9.38 6.90 3.59
CA GLN A 206 8.49 8.04 3.63
C GLN A 206 7.09 7.61 3.19
N GLY A 207 6.05 8.24 3.74
CA GLY A 207 4.66 8.05 3.33
C GLY A 207 3.84 7.22 4.30
N SER A 208 2.65 6.82 3.86
CA SER A 208 1.61 6.22 4.70
C SER A 208 1.12 4.85 4.21
N ASP A 209 1.77 4.24 3.24
CA ASP A 209 1.40 2.90 2.79
C ASP A 209 1.59 1.89 3.94
N LEU A 210 0.79 0.82 3.94
CA LEU A 210 0.78 -0.14 5.04
C LEU A 210 1.81 -1.25 4.89
N ARG A 211 2.28 -1.49 3.66
CA ARG A 211 3.30 -2.50 3.37
C ARG A 211 4.11 -2.16 2.13
N PRO A 212 5.31 -2.76 1.99
CA PRO A 212 6.10 -2.69 0.77
C PRO A 212 5.40 -3.29 -0.46
N PRO A 213 5.96 -3.02 -1.67
CA PRO A 213 5.55 -3.72 -2.88
C PRO A 213 5.58 -5.24 -2.71
N LEU A 214 4.66 -5.93 -3.39
CA LEU A 214 4.65 -7.39 -3.40
C LEU A 214 5.91 -7.91 -4.10
N GLY A 215 6.72 -8.67 -3.38
CA GLY A 215 7.93 -9.29 -3.89
C GLY A 215 7.63 -10.46 -4.83
N ILE A 216 8.51 -10.66 -5.78
CA ILE A 216 8.52 -11.84 -6.64
C ILE A 216 9.84 -12.55 -6.38
N GLU A 217 9.76 -13.81 -5.98
CA GLU A 217 10.92 -14.66 -5.73
C GLU A 217 11.71 -14.87 -7.04
N VAL A 218 13.03 -14.70 -6.94
CA VAL A 218 13.93 -14.79 -8.08
C VAL A 218 14.86 -15.98 -7.91
N GLU A 219 14.92 -16.82 -8.91
CA GLU A 219 15.88 -17.93 -9.02
C GLU A 219 16.84 -17.69 -10.19
N ILE A 220 18.02 -18.29 -10.13
CA ILE A 220 19.01 -18.22 -11.20
C ILE A 220 19.38 -19.64 -11.61
N HIS A 221 19.11 -19.95 -12.89
CA HIS A 221 19.49 -21.20 -13.51
C HIS A 221 20.24 -20.91 -14.82
N ASP A 222 21.40 -21.50 -15.01
CA ASP A 222 22.20 -21.39 -16.24
C ASP A 222 22.37 -19.94 -16.75
N LYS A 223 22.62 -19.00 -15.82
CA LYS A 223 22.74 -17.56 -16.07
C LYS A 223 21.42 -16.85 -16.49
N GLN A 224 20.30 -17.55 -16.48
CA GLN A 224 18.98 -16.97 -16.65
C GLN A 224 18.37 -16.61 -15.29
N ILE A 225 17.76 -15.46 -15.23
CA ILE A 225 17.02 -14.99 -14.05
C ILE A 225 15.55 -15.35 -14.28
N LEU A 226 15.00 -16.13 -13.36
CA LEU A 226 13.64 -16.65 -13.43
C LEU A 226 12.76 -16.00 -12.36
N ALA A 227 11.51 -15.72 -12.69
CA ALA A 227 10.48 -15.32 -11.73
C ALA A 227 9.74 -16.57 -11.24
N ALA A 228 9.95 -16.94 -9.97
CA ALA A 228 9.41 -18.17 -9.42
C ALA A 228 8.01 -17.97 -8.84
N ARG A 229 7.88 -17.16 -7.80
CA ARG A 229 6.64 -17.01 -7.04
C ARG A 229 6.48 -15.57 -6.54
N MET A 230 5.25 -15.05 -6.58
CA MET A 230 4.88 -13.79 -5.94
C MET A 230 4.39 -14.06 -4.52
N GLU A 231 4.77 -13.20 -3.57
CA GLU A 231 4.34 -13.24 -2.17
C GLU A 231 2.82 -13.16 -2.00
#